data_afdbabcfd2a960ff801e84b314f99fab
#
_entry.id   afdbabcfd2a960ff801e84b314f99fab
#
_cell.length_a   1.000
_cell.length_b   1.000
_cell.length_c   1.000
_cell.angle_alpha   90.00
_cell.angle_beta   90.00
_cell.angle_gamma   90.00
#
_symmetry.space_group_name_H-M   'P 1'
#
loop_
_entity.id
_entity.type
_entity.pdbx_description
1 polymer ?
#
loop_
_entity_poly.entity_id
_entity_poly.type
_entity_poly.pdbx_seq_one_letter_code
_entity_poly.pdbx_strand_id
1 'polypeptide(L)'
;MTINPNFVSPCGLYCGVCAIHIADRDNNEKFKESLVGLYKGGVSGKGTLPNSENFTTKDIKCNGCLSDNLFMHCKQCDIRECIKGKGYEGCHQCDEFPCKHIENFSMAVGKKVILRSVPYRKKYGTKKWIEDEEARYFCPECGNKVFRGVVKCNKCKAELNLD
;
A
#
# COMPACT_ATOMS: atom_id res chain seq x y z
N MET A 1 14.95 10.19 10.73
CA MET A 1 13.97 9.07 10.68
C MET A 1 14.70 7.80 10.23
N THR A 2 14.62 6.73 11.00
CA THR A 2 15.18 5.43 10.60
C THR A 2 14.20 4.74 9.66
N ILE A 3 14.62 4.46 8.43
CA ILE A 3 13.80 3.81 7.42
C ILE A 3 13.80 2.30 7.69
N ASN A 4 12.61 1.71 7.86
CA ASN A 4 12.47 0.26 7.90
C ASN A 4 12.54 -0.29 6.46
N PRO A 5 13.57 -1.07 6.11
CA PRO A 5 13.75 -1.57 4.74
C PRO A 5 12.58 -2.44 4.28
N ASN A 6 11.90 -3.14 5.18
CA ASN A 6 10.73 -3.98 4.85
C ASN A 6 9.55 -3.19 4.29
N PHE A 7 9.49 -1.87 4.54
CA PHE A 7 8.40 -1.00 4.08
C PHE A 7 8.66 -0.36 2.72
N VAL A 8 9.89 -0.50 2.20
CA VAL A 8 10.33 0.10 0.94
C VAL A 8 9.93 -0.80 -0.23
N SER A 9 8.64 -0.83 -0.57
CA SER A 9 8.17 -1.74 -1.61
C SER A 9 8.72 -1.38 -2.99
N PRO A 10 9.05 -2.39 -3.82
CA PRO A 10 9.59 -2.18 -5.17
C PRO A 10 8.66 -1.42 -6.10
N CYS A 11 7.36 -1.61 -5.95
CA CYS A 11 6.34 -0.98 -6.81
C CYS A 11 6.06 0.50 -6.51
N GLY A 12 6.61 1.06 -5.43
CA GLY A 12 6.34 2.44 -5.03
C GLY A 12 5.13 2.64 -4.11
N LEU A 13 4.55 1.56 -3.58
CA LEU A 13 3.52 1.61 -2.54
C LEU A 13 4.19 1.52 -1.17
N TYR A 14 4.48 2.64 -0.54
CA TYR A 14 5.12 2.63 0.78
C TYR A 14 4.25 1.91 1.83
N CYS A 15 4.81 0.88 2.49
CA CYS A 15 4.06 0.02 3.41
C CYS A 15 3.74 0.69 4.75
N GLY A 16 4.51 1.69 5.19
CA GLY A 16 4.27 2.41 6.44
C GLY A 16 2.91 3.11 6.55
N VAL A 17 2.28 3.38 5.39
CA VAL A 17 0.95 4.00 5.30
C VAL A 17 -0.11 3.05 4.76
N CYS A 18 0.16 1.74 4.75
CA CYS A 18 -0.76 0.71 4.31
C CYS A 18 -1.77 0.35 5.40
N ALA A 19 -3.05 0.32 5.07
CA ALA A 19 -4.13 -0.02 6.00
C ALA A 19 -3.95 -1.39 6.66
N ILE A 20 -3.54 -2.40 5.89
CA ILE A 20 -3.29 -3.77 6.41
C ILE A 20 -2.19 -3.75 7.48
N HIS A 21 -1.04 -3.12 7.15
CA HIS A 21 0.07 -3.02 8.08
C HIS A 21 -0.31 -2.26 9.35
N ILE A 22 -1.02 -1.14 9.21
CA ILE A 22 -1.45 -0.30 10.34
C ILE A 22 -2.41 -1.08 11.26
N ALA A 23 -3.39 -1.78 10.68
CA ALA A 23 -4.36 -2.57 11.45
C ALA A 23 -3.69 -3.72 12.23
N ASP A 24 -2.69 -4.37 11.63
CA ASP A 24 -1.92 -5.44 12.26
C ASP A 24 -0.98 -4.90 13.34
N ARG A 25 -0.18 -3.88 13.03
CA ARG A 25 0.75 -3.21 13.97
C ARG A 25 0.04 -2.74 15.25
N ASP A 26 -1.14 -2.14 15.09
CA ASP A 26 -1.88 -1.54 16.19
C ASP A 26 -2.80 -2.56 16.89
N ASN A 27 -2.79 -3.81 16.43
CA ASN A 27 -3.69 -4.89 16.88
C ASN A 27 -5.15 -4.44 16.99
N ASN A 28 -5.60 -3.65 16.00
CA ASN A 28 -6.91 -3.03 16.00
C ASN A 28 -7.95 -3.95 15.36
N GLU A 29 -8.59 -4.80 16.16
CA GLU A 29 -9.58 -5.79 15.69
C GLU A 29 -10.75 -5.14 14.93
N LYS A 30 -11.26 -4.01 15.39
CA LYS A 30 -12.33 -3.28 14.71
C LYS A 30 -11.92 -2.79 13.33
N PHE A 31 -10.67 -2.35 13.17
CA PHE A 31 -10.12 -1.96 11.87
C PHE A 31 -9.90 -3.19 10.98
N LYS A 32 -9.39 -4.29 11.54
CA LYS A 32 -9.25 -5.57 10.81
C LYS A 32 -10.60 -6.08 10.30
N GLU A 33 -11.67 -6.04 11.13
CA GLU A 33 -13.02 -6.38 10.70
C GLU A 33 -13.51 -5.53 9.52
N SER A 34 -13.26 -4.22 9.56
CA SER A 34 -13.60 -3.31 8.47
C SER A 34 -12.86 -3.66 7.17
N LEU A 35 -11.58 -4.03 7.26
CA LEU A 35 -10.79 -4.47 6.11
C LEU A 35 -11.28 -5.81 5.56
N VAL A 36 -11.62 -6.76 6.42
CA VAL A 36 -12.23 -8.04 6.01
C VAL A 36 -13.52 -7.79 5.24
N GLY A 37 -14.39 -6.93 5.75
CA GLY A 37 -15.63 -6.53 5.06
C GLY A 37 -15.37 -5.92 3.68
N LEU A 38 -14.37 -5.02 3.58
CA LEU A 38 -13.96 -4.41 2.32
C LEU A 38 -13.48 -5.45 1.31
N TYR A 39 -12.64 -6.39 1.72
CA TYR A 39 -12.09 -7.41 0.82
C TYR A 39 -13.14 -8.44 0.41
N LYS A 40 -14.09 -8.80 1.28
CA LYS A 40 -15.23 -9.67 0.93
C LYS A 40 -16.21 -8.99 -0.03
N GLY A 41 -16.45 -7.70 0.14
CA GLY A 41 -17.33 -6.91 -0.73
C GLY A 41 -16.74 -6.54 -2.09
N GLY A 42 -15.47 -6.86 -2.31
CA GLY A 42 -14.71 -6.42 -3.49
C GLY A 42 -14.10 -5.03 -3.32
N VAL A 43 -12.83 -4.90 -3.64
CA VAL A 43 -12.16 -3.59 -3.71
C VAL A 43 -12.55 -2.95 -5.02
N SER A 44 -13.18 -1.79 -4.95
CA SER A 44 -13.89 -1.05 -6.01
C SER A 44 -13.40 -1.34 -7.44
N GLY A 45 -14.30 -1.89 -8.26
CA GLY A 45 -14.20 -1.93 -9.71
C GLY A 45 -13.72 -3.23 -10.34
N LYS A 46 -13.23 -4.23 -9.59
CA LYS A 46 -12.69 -5.47 -10.19
C LYS A 46 -13.02 -6.78 -9.44
N GLY A 47 -14.17 -6.84 -8.77
CA GLY A 47 -14.59 -8.06 -8.08
C GLY A 47 -13.82 -8.33 -6.78
N THR A 48 -14.11 -9.45 -6.16
CA THR A 48 -13.44 -9.91 -4.93
C THR A 48 -12.03 -10.40 -5.22
N LEU A 49 -11.12 -10.20 -4.29
CA LEU A 49 -9.79 -10.83 -4.37
C LEU A 49 -9.94 -12.36 -4.22
N PRO A 50 -9.07 -13.16 -4.85
CA PRO A 50 -9.12 -14.62 -4.72
C PRO A 50 -9.16 -15.07 -3.26
N ASN A 51 -10.05 -16.00 -2.93
CA ASN A 51 -10.27 -16.56 -1.59
C ASN A 51 -10.69 -15.55 -0.50
N SER A 52 -11.13 -14.34 -0.89
CA SER A 52 -11.56 -13.32 0.08
C SER A 52 -12.83 -13.68 0.83
N GLU A 53 -13.65 -14.58 0.29
CA GLU A 53 -14.85 -15.12 0.95
C GLU A 53 -14.55 -15.80 2.29
N ASN A 54 -13.34 -16.36 2.43
CA ASN A 54 -12.88 -17.05 3.64
C ASN A 54 -12.07 -16.17 4.59
N PHE A 55 -11.89 -14.88 4.26
CA PHE A 55 -11.09 -13.96 5.08
C PHE A 55 -11.66 -13.75 6.46
N THR A 56 -10.75 -13.71 7.43
CA THR A 56 -11.00 -13.37 8.82
C THR A 56 -10.01 -12.29 9.28
N THR A 57 -10.21 -11.74 10.47
CA THR A 57 -9.27 -10.78 11.06
C THR A 57 -7.86 -11.36 11.27
N LYS A 58 -7.76 -12.69 11.40
CA LYS A 58 -6.48 -13.41 11.55
C LYS A 58 -5.60 -13.34 10.27
N ASP A 59 -6.22 -13.10 9.12
CA ASP A 59 -5.54 -12.99 7.83
C ASP A 59 -5.00 -11.58 7.57
N ILE A 60 -5.41 -10.60 8.38
CA ILE A 60 -4.93 -9.23 8.32
C ILE A 60 -3.60 -9.14 9.10
N LYS A 61 -2.54 -9.60 8.46
CA LYS A 61 -1.16 -9.61 9.00
C LYS A 61 -0.18 -9.15 7.93
N CYS A 62 0.71 -8.22 8.28
CA CYS A 62 1.75 -7.77 7.37
C CYS A 62 2.84 -6.94 8.06
N ASN A 63 4.08 -7.36 7.92
CA ASN A 63 5.26 -6.64 8.39
C ASN A 63 6.01 -5.89 7.27
N GLY A 64 5.34 -5.64 6.15
CA GLY A 64 5.90 -4.93 5.01
C GLY A 64 6.23 -5.83 3.82
N CYS A 65 6.36 -5.24 2.64
CA CYS A 65 6.50 -5.92 1.36
C CYS A 65 7.76 -6.79 1.24
N LEU A 66 8.84 -6.43 1.95
CA LEU A 66 10.12 -7.14 1.93
C LEU A 66 10.38 -7.97 3.20
N SER A 67 9.35 -8.17 4.03
CA SER A 67 9.43 -9.04 5.21
C SER A 67 9.01 -10.48 4.89
N ASP A 68 9.27 -11.40 5.81
CA ASP A 68 8.82 -12.80 5.72
C ASP A 68 7.33 -12.94 6.06
N ASN A 69 6.74 -11.99 6.80
CA ASN A 69 5.32 -12.00 7.16
C ASN A 69 4.54 -11.02 6.30
N LEU A 70 4.10 -11.49 5.14
CA LEU A 70 3.37 -10.74 4.13
C LEU A 70 1.86 -10.98 4.21
N PHE A 71 1.09 -9.93 3.96
CA PHE A 71 -0.31 -10.11 3.62
C PHE A 71 -0.47 -11.07 2.44
N MET A 72 -1.43 -11.99 2.52
CA MET A 72 -1.50 -13.14 1.59
C MET A 72 -1.55 -12.74 0.10
N HIS A 73 -2.23 -11.64 -0.25
CA HIS A 73 -2.24 -11.14 -1.64
C HIS A 73 -0.93 -10.52 -2.09
N CYS A 74 -0.06 -10.13 -1.15
CA CYS A 74 1.27 -9.63 -1.47
C CYS A 74 2.29 -10.75 -1.66
N LYS A 75 1.96 -12.01 -1.29
CA LYS A 75 2.86 -13.16 -1.47
C LYS A 75 3.08 -13.51 -2.95
N GLN A 76 2.05 -13.33 -3.77
CA GLN A 76 2.09 -13.57 -5.21
C GLN A 76 2.07 -12.23 -5.96
N CYS A 77 3.19 -11.51 -5.94
CA CYS A 77 3.29 -10.19 -6.55
C CYS A 77 4.26 -10.21 -7.72
N ASP A 78 3.73 -10.18 -8.94
CA ASP A 78 4.52 -10.19 -10.18
C ASP A 78 5.50 -9.01 -10.25
N ILE A 79 5.13 -7.85 -9.70
CA ILE A 79 6.00 -6.67 -9.69
C ILE A 79 7.23 -6.94 -8.81
N ARG A 80 7.04 -7.52 -7.64
CA ARG A 80 8.15 -7.85 -6.73
C ARG A 80 9.08 -8.89 -7.34
N GLU A 81 8.53 -9.95 -7.93
CA GLU A 81 9.32 -10.99 -8.59
C GLU A 81 10.06 -10.45 -9.82
N CYS A 82 9.41 -9.59 -10.62
CA CYS A 82 10.05 -8.91 -11.76
C CYS A 82 11.25 -8.07 -11.32
N ILE A 83 11.09 -7.24 -10.30
CA ILE A 83 12.16 -6.37 -9.80
C ILE A 83 13.30 -7.19 -9.18
N LYS A 84 13.00 -8.25 -8.44
CA LYS A 84 13.97 -9.17 -7.90
C LYS A 84 14.77 -9.86 -9.02
N GLY A 85 14.09 -10.35 -10.07
CA GLY A 85 14.72 -10.97 -11.22
C GLY A 85 15.63 -10.03 -12.01
N LYS A 86 15.34 -8.72 -12.04
CA LYS A 86 16.17 -7.69 -12.67
C LYS A 86 17.33 -7.20 -11.77
N GLY A 87 17.37 -7.61 -10.50
CA GLY A 87 18.38 -7.13 -9.53
C GLY A 87 18.21 -5.65 -9.17
N TYR A 88 17.01 -5.09 -9.27
CA TYR A 88 16.72 -3.70 -8.95
C TYR A 88 16.14 -3.55 -7.53
N GLU A 89 16.28 -2.36 -6.93
CA GLU A 89 15.63 -2.02 -5.66
C GLU A 89 14.15 -1.67 -5.84
N GLY A 90 13.75 -1.29 -7.04
CA GLY A 90 12.37 -0.94 -7.34
C GLY A 90 12.15 -0.47 -8.77
N CYS A 91 10.89 -0.31 -9.13
CA CYS A 91 10.46 0.12 -10.46
C CYS A 91 11.02 1.48 -10.88
N HIS A 92 11.50 2.30 -9.95
CA HIS A 92 12.14 3.59 -10.23
C HIS A 92 13.49 3.46 -10.96
N GLN A 93 14.10 2.27 -10.95
CA GLN A 93 15.31 1.97 -11.69
C GLN A 93 15.04 1.32 -13.06
N CYS A 94 13.78 0.98 -13.35
CA CYS A 94 13.39 0.29 -14.56
C CYS A 94 13.00 1.29 -15.67
N ASP A 95 13.61 1.17 -16.85
CA ASP A 95 13.31 2.03 -18.00
C ASP A 95 12.02 1.62 -18.73
N GLU A 96 11.50 0.42 -18.45
CA GLU A 96 10.20 -0.06 -18.98
C GLU A 96 8.98 0.48 -18.20
N PHE A 97 9.20 1.27 -17.16
CA PHE A 97 8.10 1.84 -16.39
C PHE A 97 7.39 2.99 -17.15
N PRO A 98 6.03 3.01 -17.14
CA PRO A 98 5.09 1.99 -16.68
C PRO A 98 4.99 0.80 -17.65
N CYS A 99 4.99 -0.41 -17.09
CA CYS A 99 4.89 -1.65 -17.86
C CYS A 99 3.55 -2.35 -17.63
N LYS A 100 3.28 -3.43 -18.37
CA LYS A 100 2.03 -4.18 -18.25
C LYS A 100 1.70 -4.69 -16.82
N HIS A 101 2.70 -4.96 -15.97
CA HIS A 101 2.44 -5.32 -14.58
C HIS A 101 1.78 -4.16 -13.80
N ILE A 102 2.20 -2.93 -14.10
CA ILE A 102 1.60 -1.72 -13.51
C ILE A 102 0.24 -1.42 -14.16
N GLU A 103 0.13 -1.57 -15.46
CA GLU A 103 -1.13 -1.35 -16.19
C GLU A 103 -2.23 -2.30 -15.71
N ASN A 104 -1.88 -3.55 -15.42
CA ASN A 104 -2.78 -4.58 -14.93
C ASN A 104 -2.94 -4.61 -13.40
N PHE A 105 -2.35 -3.64 -12.67
CA PHE A 105 -2.50 -3.59 -11.22
C PHE A 105 -3.97 -3.45 -10.81
N SER A 106 -4.46 -4.39 -10.00
CA SER A 106 -5.90 -4.59 -9.77
C SER A 106 -6.59 -3.47 -8.98
N MET A 107 -5.86 -2.79 -8.09
CA MET A 107 -6.42 -1.74 -7.21
C MET A 107 -6.22 -0.36 -7.84
N ALA A 108 -7.30 0.33 -8.19
CA ALA A 108 -7.26 1.64 -8.85
C ALA A 108 -6.46 2.68 -8.06
N VAL A 109 -6.71 2.80 -6.75
CA VAL A 109 -5.97 3.73 -5.88
C VAL A 109 -4.49 3.37 -5.79
N GLY A 110 -4.16 2.08 -5.67
CA GLY A 110 -2.78 1.61 -5.67
C GLY A 110 -2.06 1.94 -6.98
N LYS A 111 -2.70 1.69 -8.12
CA LYS A 111 -2.17 2.04 -9.43
C LYS A 111 -1.88 3.54 -9.56
N LYS A 112 -2.82 4.39 -9.15
CA LYS A 112 -2.66 5.85 -9.14
C LYS A 112 -1.44 6.28 -8.31
N VAL A 113 -1.29 5.71 -7.11
CA VAL A 113 -0.15 5.99 -6.24
C VAL A 113 1.17 5.49 -6.84
N ILE A 114 1.21 4.29 -7.43
CA ILE A 114 2.41 3.77 -8.12
C ILE A 114 2.87 4.73 -9.22
N LEU A 115 1.94 5.16 -10.09
CA LEU A 115 2.23 6.05 -11.22
C LEU A 115 2.77 7.42 -10.76
N ARG A 116 2.38 7.89 -9.58
CA ARG A 116 2.90 9.09 -8.93
C ARG A 116 4.26 8.85 -8.25
N SER A 117 4.35 7.78 -7.48
CA SER A 117 5.46 7.52 -6.56
C SER A 117 6.73 7.08 -7.27
N VAL A 118 6.64 6.25 -8.31
CA VAL A 118 7.81 5.72 -9.00
C VAL A 118 8.64 6.81 -9.68
N PRO A 119 8.06 7.71 -10.50
CA PRO A 119 8.80 8.84 -11.06
C PRO A 119 9.33 9.80 -9.99
N TYR A 120 8.57 10.00 -8.92
CA TYR A 120 8.98 10.81 -7.78
C TYR A 120 10.22 10.23 -7.10
N ARG A 121 10.20 8.93 -6.80
CA ARG A 121 11.33 8.22 -6.20
C ARG A 121 12.56 8.23 -7.11
N LYS A 122 12.38 8.08 -8.45
CA LYS A 122 13.46 8.20 -9.45
C LYS A 122 14.14 9.58 -9.38
N LYS A 123 13.36 10.65 -9.23
CA LYS A 123 13.83 12.03 -9.22
C LYS A 123 14.48 12.45 -7.90
N TYR A 124 13.86 12.12 -6.77
CA TYR A 124 14.22 12.67 -5.46
C TYR A 124 14.87 11.65 -4.51
N GLY A 125 14.92 10.38 -4.90
CA GLY A 125 15.48 9.29 -4.11
C GLY A 125 14.51 8.70 -3.08
N THR A 126 14.90 7.54 -2.56
CA THR A 126 14.07 6.73 -1.67
C THR A 126 13.75 7.44 -0.35
N LYS A 127 14.74 8.12 0.26
CA LYS A 127 14.54 8.79 1.56
C LYS A 127 13.49 9.90 1.46
N LYS A 128 13.64 10.80 0.49
CA LYS A 128 12.71 11.92 0.31
C LYS A 128 11.31 11.43 -0.03
N TRP A 129 11.20 10.40 -0.89
CA TRP A 129 9.92 9.78 -1.20
C TRP A 129 9.21 9.25 0.05
N ILE A 130 9.91 8.55 0.95
CA ILE A 130 9.33 8.01 2.18
C ILE A 130 8.87 9.13 3.12
N GLU A 131 9.69 10.16 3.31
CA GLU A 131 9.37 11.31 4.14
C GLU A 131 8.07 12.00 3.67
N ASP A 132 7.92 12.16 2.36
CA ASP A 132 6.73 12.79 1.78
C ASP A 132 5.50 11.87 1.80
N GLU A 133 5.67 10.55 1.63
CA GLU A 133 4.56 9.60 1.81
C GLU A 133 4.10 9.57 3.28
N GLU A 134 4.99 9.60 4.25
CA GLU A 134 4.62 9.71 5.68
C GLU A 134 3.89 11.02 5.99
N ALA A 135 4.34 12.14 5.42
CA ALA A 135 3.74 13.45 5.63
C ALA A 135 2.38 13.61 4.94
N ARG A 136 2.15 12.90 3.84
CA ARG A 136 0.91 12.99 3.05
C ARG A 136 -0.33 12.52 3.80
N TYR A 137 -0.21 11.47 4.61
CA TYR A 137 -1.38 10.79 5.18
C TYR A 137 -1.72 11.31 6.57
N PHE A 138 -2.00 12.61 6.63
CA PHE A 138 -2.63 13.27 7.78
C PHE A 138 -3.92 13.99 7.34
N CYS A 139 -4.93 13.94 8.18
CA CYS A 139 -6.15 14.68 7.94
C CYS A 139 -5.87 16.20 7.99
N PRO A 140 -6.18 16.97 6.94
CA PRO A 140 -5.93 18.41 6.92
C PRO A 140 -6.77 19.19 7.95
N GLU A 141 -7.93 18.65 8.35
CA GLU A 141 -8.84 19.33 9.28
C GLU A 141 -8.45 19.12 10.76
N CYS A 142 -7.95 17.94 11.13
CA CYS A 142 -7.72 17.63 12.54
C CYS A 142 -6.32 17.05 12.85
N GLY A 143 -5.45 16.95 11.85
CA GLY A 143 -4.10 16.43 12.00
C GLY A 143 -4.00 14.92 12.35
N ASN A 144 -5.13 14.20 12.35
CA ASN A 144 -5.12 12.77 12.64
C ASN A 144 -4.39 11.98 11.56
N LYS A 145 -3.49 11.08 11.96
CA LYS A 145 -2.81 10.21 11.00
C LYS A 145 -3.82 9.23 10.38
N VAL A 146 -3.77 9.13 9.06
CA VAL A 146 -4.63 8.27 8.26
C VAL A 146 -3.80 7.35 7.37
N PHE A 147 -4.42 6.62 6.45
CA PHE A 147 -3.75 5.64 5.60
C PHE A 147 -4.09 5.84 4.13
N ARG A 148 -3.31 5.22 3.26
CA ARG A 148 -3.52 5.25 1.80
C ARG A 148 -4.88 4.69 1.43
N GLY A 149 -5.60 5.39 0.55
CA GLY A 149 -6.91 5.01 0.04
C GLY A 149 -8.07 5.39 0.97
N VAL A 150 -7.80 6.07 2.09
CA VAL A 150 -8.87 6.55 2.96
C VAL A 150 -9.64 7.70 2.31
N VAL A 151 -10.96 7.63 2.34
CA VAL A 151 -11.85 8.66 1.78
C VAL A 151 -12.52 9.52 2.84
N LYS A 152 -12.43 9.14 4.10
CA LYS A 152 -13.03 9.83 5.24
C LYS A 152 -12.20 9.66 6.50
N CYS A 153 -11.94 10.77 7.18
CA CYS A 153 -11.20 10.72 8.44
C CYS A 153 -12.00 9.97 9.52
N ASN A 154 -11.37 9.00 10.15
CA ASN A 154 -12.00 8.22 11.22
C ASN A 154 -12.25 9.02 12.51
N LYS A 155 -11.53 10.15 12.71
CA LYS A 155 -11.66 11.02 13.87
C LYS A 155 -12.70 12.14 13.68
N CYS A 156 -12.50 13.04 12.73
CA CYS A 156 -13.37 14.21 12.52
C CYS A 156 -14.44 14.03 11.44
N LYS A 157 -14.43 12.90 10.72
CA LYS A 157 -15.37 12.56 9.65
C LYS A 157 -15.25 13.43 8.39
N ALA A 158 -14.27 14.31 8.30
CA ALA A 158 -14.00 15.08 7.08
C ALA A 158 -13.74 14.16 5.89
N GLU A 159 -14.23 14.55 4.73
CA GLU A 159 -13.91 13.86 3.47
C GLU A 159 -12.46 14.13 3.07
N LEU A 160 -11.77 13.11 2.53
CA LEU A 160 -10.36 13.15 2.22
C LEU A 160 -10.13 12.79 0.75
N ASN A 161 -9.21 13.51 0.12
CA ASN A 161 -8.74 13.25 -1.24
C ASN A 161 -7.21 13.38 -1.24
N LEU A 162 -6.53 12.37 -0.70
CA LEU A 162 -5.07 12.37 -0.50
C LEU A 162 -4.32 11.62 -1.62
N ASP A 163 -5.04 10.79 -2.38
CA ASP A 163 -4.48 9.94 -3.46
C ASP A 163 -4.93 10.32 -4.86
#